data_5608068f4aa131941ab3dac7b0d9b44a
#
_entry.id   5608068f4aa131941ab3dac7b0d9b44a
#
_cell.length_a   1.000
_cell.length_b   1.000
_cell.length_c   1.000
_cell.angle_alpha   90.00
_cell.angle_beta   90.00
_cell.angle_gamma   90.00
#
_symmetry.space_group_name_H-M   'P 1'
#
loop_
_entity.id
_entity.type
_entity.pdbx_description
1 polymer ?
#
loop_
_entity_poly.entity_id
_entity_poly.type
_entity_poly.pdbx_seq_one_letter_code
_entity_poly.pdbx_strand_id
1 'polypeptide(L)'
;MMLKLLPIGTVVRLKGAEVPFMIAGYFPEDEDTPGEFYDYSAFPYPVGFSSTIEASFLNAADIEGIIAIGYQDQEEMEFVKKLESFQPGAQEEEGQEDE
;
A
#
# COMPACT_ATOMS: atom_id res chain seq x y z
N MET A 1 11.82 -12.85 0.28
CA MET A 1 10.78 -12.73 1.30
C MET A 1 9.55 -12.06 0.72
N MET A 2 8.40 -12.58 1.02
CA MET A 2 7.18 -12.04 0.46
C MET A 2 6.62 -10.92 1.29
N LEU A 3 6.15 -9.88 0.60
CA LEU A 3 5.50 -8.77 1.26
C LEU A 3 4.12 -9.19 1.73
N LYS A 4 3.80 -8.85 2.96
CA LYS A 4 2.48 -9.09 3.50
C LYS A 4 1.72 -7.79 3.51
N LEU A 5 0.69 -7.70 2.71
CA LEU A 5 -0.05 -6.47 2.55
C LEU A 5 -1.14 -6.32 3.60
N LEU A 6 -1.27 -5.10 4.10
CA LEU A 6 -2.31 -4.79 5.06
C LEU A 6 -3.62 -4.49 4.34
N PRO A 7 -4.76 -4.80 4.98
CA PRO A 7 -6.04 -4.54 4.33
C PRO A 7 -6.34 -3.05 4.20
N ILE A 8 -7.16 -2.73 3.21
CA ILE A 8 -7.66 -1.38 3.05
C ILE A 8 -8.36 -0.95 4.33
N GLY A 9 -8.13 0.28 4.73
CA GLY A 9 -8.74 0.79 5.96
C GLY A 9 -7.88 0.63 7.18
N THR A 10 -6.75 -0.06 7.06
CA THR A 10 -5.83 -0.20 8.18
C THR A 10 -5.24 1.17 8.48
N VAL A 11 -5.19 1.52 9.77
CA VAL A 11 -4.63 2.79 10.20
C VAL A 11 -3.27 2.53 10.81
N VAL A 12 -2.27 3.22 10.31
CA VAL A 12 -0.88 2.97 10.70
C VAL A 12 -0.21 4.25 11.15
N ARG A 13 0.84 4.07 11.93
CA ARG A 13 1.72 5.16 12.32
C ARG A 13 2.99 5.07 11.49
N LEU A 14 3.36 6.17 10.89
CA LEU A 14 4.53 6.19 10.01
C LEU A 14 5.71 6.85 10.70
N LYS A 15 6.90 6.37 10.37
CA LYS A 15 8.12 6.96 10.91
C LYS A 15 8.21 8.40 10.48
N GLY A 16 8.40 9.28 11.44
CA GLY A 16 8.58 10.69 11.16
C GLY A 16 7.30 11.46 10.92
N ALA A 17 6.15 10.83 10.95
CA ALA A 17 4.89 11.53 10.73
C ALA A 17 4.20 11.78 12.06
N GLU A 18 3.52 12.92 12.15
CA GLU A 18 2.85 13.30 13.38
C GLU A 18 1.44 12.77 13.46
N VAL A 19 0.85 12.45 12.31
CA VAL A 19 -0.53 11.96 12.31
C VAL A 19 -0.54 10.57 11.71
N PRO A 20 -1.55 9.76 12.07
CA PRO A 20 -1.66 8.43 11.46
C PRO A 20 -2.15 8.51 10.03
N PHE A 21 -1.95 7.44 9.28
CA PHE A 21 -2.40 7.35 7.91
C PHE A 21 -3.25 6.11 7.74
N MET A 22 -4.25 6.21 6.87
CA MET A 22 -5.13 5.09 6.58
C MET A 22 -4.80 4.55 5.20
N ILE A 23 -4.59 3.24 5.13
CA ILE A 23 -4.29 2.57 3.86
C ILE A 23 -5.50 2.64 2.96
N ALA A 24 -5.29 3.09 1.72
CA ALA A 24 -6.38 3.29 0.79
C ALA A 24 -6.18 2.56 -0.54
N GLY A 25 -5.02 2.03 -0.80
CA GLY A 25 -4.78 1.33 -2.05
C GLY A 25 -3.43 0.67 -2.07
N TYR A 26 -3.18 -0.07 -3.14
CA TYR A 26 -1.97 -0.85 -3.28
C TYR A 26 -1.22 -0.48 -4.54
N PHE A 27 0.08 -0.51 -4.45
CA PHE A 27 1.00 -0.39 -5.58
C PHE A 27 0.77 0.84 -6.44
N PRO A 28 0.72 2.03 -5.82
CA PRO A 28 0.63 3.24 -6.63
C PRO A 28 1.95 3.49 -7.35
N GLU A 29 1.84 3.99 -8.56
CA GLU A 29 3.03 4.30 -9.34
C GLU A 29 3.31 5.79 -9.24
N ASP A 30 4.58 6.13 -9.07
CA ASP A 30 4.98 7.53 -8.96
C ASP A 30 4.94 8.16 -10.35
N GLU A 31 4.15 9.21 -10.50
CA GLU A 31 4.03 9.87 -11.79
C GLU A 31 5.35 10.47 -12.24
N ASP A 32 6.12 10.94 -11.29
CA ASP A 32 7.37 11.60 -11.62
C ASP A 32 8.48 10.62 -11.93
N THR A 33 8.28 9.36 -11.58
CA THR A 33 9.30 8.34 -11.79
C THR A 33 8.63 7.10 -12.32
N PRO A 34 8.26 7.09 -13.59
CA PRO A 34 7.55 5.93 -14.16
C PRO A 34 8.31 4.65 -13.94
N GLY A 35 7.60 3.63 -13.56
CA GLY A 35 8.21 2.33 -13.26
C GLY A 35 8.50 2.14 -11.79
N GLU A 36 8.40 3.19 -11.00
CA GLU A 36 8.63 3.08 -9.55
C GLU A 36 7.30 2.94 -8.83
N PHE A 37 7.16 1.88 -8.08
CA PHE A 37 5.92 1.59 -7.36
C PHE A 37 6.20 1.57 -5.88
N TYR A 38 5.18 2.00 -5.12
CA TYR A 38 5.21 1.93 -3.67
C TYR A 38 4.28 0.81 -3.23
N ASP A 39 4.37 0.45 -1.96
CA ASP A 39 3.52 -0.63 -1.46
C ASP A 39 2.08 -0.18 -1.28
N TYR A 40 1.88 1.04 -0.81
CA TYR A 40 0.55 1.52 -0.46
C TYR A 40 0.33 2.97 -0.87
N SER A 41 -0.94 3.30 -1.12
CA SER A 41 -1.38 4.69 -1.08
C SER A 41 -2.21 4.87 0.18
N ALA A 42 -2.17 6.07 0.75
CA ALA A 42 -2.81 6.30 2.03
C ALA A 42 -3.20 7.76 2.17
N PHE A 43 -4.11 8.02 3.12
CA PHE A 43 -4.55 9.38 3.42
C PHE A 43 -4.42 9.64 4.90
N PRO A 44 -4.19 10.89 5.30
CA PRO A 44 -4.09 11.19 6.73
C PRO A 44 -5.39 10.89 7.44
N TYR A 45 -5.28 10.36 8.62
CA TYR A 45 -6.44 10.06 9.43
C TYR A 45 -6.57 11.15 10.51
N PRO A 46 -7.75 11.65 10.80
CA PRO A 46 -9.07 11.22 10.33
C PRO A 46 -9.59 12.00 9.13
N VAL A 47 -8.76 12.79 8.49
CA VAL A 47 -9.21 13.65 7.40
C VAL A 47 -9.65 12.83 6.19
N GLY A 48 -8.86 11.84 5.81
CA GLY A 48 -9.18 11.02 4.66
C GLY A 48 -9.00 11.73 3.34
N PHE A 49 -9.71 11.26 2.34
CA PHE A 49 -9.60 11.82 1.00
C PHE A 49 -10.29 13.19 0.95
N SER A 50 -9.66 14.11 0.25
CA SER A 50 -10.23 15.44 0.04
C SER A 50 -9.72 15.95 -1.28
N SER A 51 -10.46 16.83 -1.91
CA SER A 51 -10.04 17.36 -3.20
C SER A 51 -8.76 18.19 -3.08
N THR A 52 -8.41 18.60 -1.88
CA THR A 52 -7.20 19.40 -1.68
C THR A 52 -6.06 18.59 -1.07
N ILE A 53 -6.25 17.29 -0.82
CA ILE A 53 -5.24 16.47 -0.19
C ILE A 53 -4.91 15.33 -1.13
N GLU A 54 -3.64 15.26 -1.51
CA GLU A 54 -3.19 14.18 -2.38
C GLU A 54 -2.88 12.95 -1.56
N ALA A 55 -3.03 11.80 -2.17
CA ALA A 55 -2.67 10.56 -1.51
C ALA A 55 -1.17 10.55 -1.27
N SER A 56 -0.78 9.97 -0.15
CA SER A 56 0.62 9.74 0.15
C SER A 56 0.98 8.33 -0.27
N PHE A 57 2.17 8.16 -0.81
CA PHE A 57 2.65 6.85 -1.20
C PHE A 57 3.68 6.43 -0.17
N LEU A 58 3.58 5.19 0.28
CA LEU A 58 4.50 4.72 1.32
C LEU A 58 4.78 3.25 1.14
N ASN A 59 5.87 2.82 1.73
CA ASN A 59 6.26 1.43 1.70
C ASN A 59 6.09 0.82 3.07
N ALA A 60 6.03 -0.51 3.09
CA ALA A 60 5.87 -1.22 4.37
C ALA A 60 6.97 -0.82 5.35
N ALA A 61 8.16 -0.56 4.85
CA ALA A 61 9.28 -0.20 5.72
C ALA A 61 9.06 1.12 6.44
N ASP A 62 8.17 1.96 5.92
CA ASP A 62 7.88 3.25 6.55
C ASP A 62 6.92 3.13 7.72
N ILE A 63 6.29 1.98 7.88
CA ILE A 63 5.28 1.79 8.92
C ILE A 63 5.95 1.44 10.22
N GLU A 64 5.66 2.25 11.24
CA GLU A 64 6.26 2.06 12.53
C GLU A 64 5.34 1.27 13.46
N GLY A 65 4.04 1.30 13.23
CA GLY A 65 3.10 0.55 14.03
C GLY A 65 1.73 0.53 13.41
N ILE A 66 0.92 -0.42 13.83
CA ILE A 66 -0.44 -0.55 13.35
C ILE A 66 -1.39 -0.15 14.47
N ILE A 67 -2.26 0.82 14.20
CA ILE A 67 -3.20 1.29 15.20
C ILE A 67 -4.49 0.48 15.14
N ALA A 68 -4.99 0.22 13.94
CA ALA A 68 -6.22 -0.54 13.76
C ALA A 68 -6.15 -1.26 12.43
N ILE A 69 -6.58 -2.52 12.43
CA ILE A 69 -6.60 -3.34 11.22
C ILE A 69 -7.90 -3.09 10.48
N GLY A 70 -7.82 -2.94 9.16
CA GLY A 70 -9.01 -2.76 8.36
C GLY A 70 -9.82 -4.04 8.26
N TYR A 71 -11.00 -3.91 7.68
CA TYR A 71 -11.91 -5.03 7.54
C TYR A 71 -11.32 -6.12 6.64
N GLN A 72 -11.48 -7.35 7.04
CA GLN A 72 -11.00 -8.48 6.26
C GLN A 72 -12.09 -9.52 6.17
N ASP A 73 -12.28 -10.08 4.98
CA ASP A 73 -13.14 -11.23 4.79
C ASP A 73 -12.44 -12.14 3.79
N GLN A 74 -13.10 -13.22 3.43
CA GLN A 74 -12.48 -14.19 2.55
C GLN A 74 -12.12 -13.58 1.20
N GLU A 75 -12.99 -12.76 0.68
CA GLU A 75 -12.75 -12.14 -0.62
C GLU A 75 -11.54 -11.22 -0.57
N GLU A 76 -11.41 -10.46 0.52
CA GLU A 76 -10.29 -9.57 0.67
C GLU A 76 -8.99 -10.36 0.80
N MET A 77 -9.01 -11.43 1.57
CA MET A 77 -7.80 -12.21 1.76
C MET A 77 -7.33 -12.86 0.47
N GLU A 78 -8.26 -13.30 -0.36
CA GLU A 78 -7.88 -13.88 -1.64
C GLU A 78 -7.33 -12.84 -2.58
N PHE A 79 -7.91 -11.65 -2.56
CA PHE A 79 -7.45 -10.57 -3.40
C PHE A 79 -6.04 -10.15 -3.01
N VAL A 80 -5.80 -9.97 -1.72
CA VAL A 80 -4.50 -9.56 -1.25
C VAL A 80 -3.45 -10.62 -1.55
N LYS A 81 -3.83 -11.89 -1.44
CA LYS A 81 -2.90 -12.94 -1.74
C LYS A 81 -2.46 -12.89 -3.19
N LYS A 82 -3.37 -12.59 -4.09
CA LYS A 82 -3.00 -12.43 -5.49
C LYS A 82 -2.07 -11.26 -5.67
N LEU A 83 -2.34 -10.16 -5.00
CA LEU A 83 -1.48 -8.98 -5.12
C LEU A 83 -0.08 -9.28 -4.59
N GLU A 84 0.01 -10.01 -3.51
CA GLU A 84 1.30 -10.31 -2.93
C GLU A 84 2.16 -11.11 -3.89
N SER A 85 1.54 -11.99 -4.65
CA SER A 85 2.30 -12.77 -5.61
C SER A 85 2.58 -11.98 -6.87
N PHE A 86 1.88 -10.90 -7.10
CA PHE A 86 2.03 -10.12 -8.31
C PHE A 86 3.14 -9.07 -8.20
N GLN A 87 3.15 -8.26 -7.17
CA GLN A 87 4.13 -7.23 -6.86
C GLN A 87 4.79 -6.63 -8.10
N PRO A 88 4.29 -5.50 -8.59
CA PRO A 88 4.69 -4.95 -9.89
C PRO A 88 6.19 -4.90 -10.15
N GLY A 89 6.97 -4.50 -9.17
CA GLY A 89 8.41 -4.40 -9.36
C GLY A 89 9.07 -5.72 -9.61
N ALA A 90 8.68 -6.73 -8.85
CA ALA A 90 9.22 -8.07 -9.06
C ALA A 90 8.62 -8.70 -10.28
N GLN A 91 7.38 -8.37 -10.54
CA GLN A 91 6.65 -8.96 -11.64
C GLN A 91 7.30 -8.67 -12.97
N GLU A 92 7.83 -7.48 -13.11
CA GLU A 92 8.43 -7.13 -14.37
C GLU A 92 9.54 -8.06 -14.77
N GLU A 93 10.35 -8.42 -13.81
CA GLU A 93 11.44 -9.32 -14.12
C GLU A 93 10.95 -10.67 -14.49
N GLU A 94 9.96 -11.14 -13.77
CA GLU A 94 9.45 -12.46 -14.06
C GLU A 94 8.67 -12.50 -15.33
N GLY A 95 7.97 -11.44 -15.63
CA GLY A 95 7.20 -11.41 -16.84
C GLY A 95 8.06 -11.64 -18.05
N GLN A 96 9.25 -11.15 -18.00
CA GLN A 96 10.13 -11.33 -19.13
C GLN A 96 10.51 -12.77 -19.30
N GLU A 97 10.67 -13.46 -18.21
CA GLU A 97 11.05 -14.85 -18.33
C GLU A 97 9.98 -15.68 -18.94
N ASP A 98 8.76 -15.32 -18.66
CA ASP A 98 7.66 -16.13 -19.13
C ASP A 98 7.49 -16.06 -20.61
N GLU A 99 8.05 -15.09 -21.23
CA GLU A 99 7.87 -14.96 -22.68
C GLU A 99 8.83 -15.75 -23.46
#